data_3e96a8887dbfc39094033f07bd849335
#
_entry.id   3e96a8887dbfc39094033f07bd849335
#
_cell.length_a   1.000
_cell.length_b   1.000
_cell.length_c   1.000
_cell.angle_alpha   90.00
_cell.angle_beta   90.00
_cell.angle_gamma   90.00
#
_symmetry.space_group_name_H-M   'P 1'
#
loop_
_entity.id
_entity.type
_entity.pdbx_description
1 polymer ?
#
loop_
_entity_poly.entity_id
_entity_poly.type
_entity_poly.pdbx_seq_one_letter_code
_entity_poly.pdbx_strand_id
1 'polypeptide(L)'
;MKEDFTDFIEVSGLLNYDPDTISKIYKKNPKRLLKRLWQTLIPIFAYIFSVGWDKLTGRLKNEQQARFRARELTNLLVELGPAFVKAGQALSTRPDIIPVILLEELSELQDQLPGFDGDKAMELIEEDLGSKIDEIFLEIDKEPISAASLGQVHKAKLKNEEIVAIKVQRPGLREQITLDLYIVCLLYTSDAADDC
;
A
#
# COMPACT_ATOMS: atom_id res chain seq x y z
N MET A 1 -11.27 -21.06 -1.01
CA MET A 1 -10.55 -20.69 0.23
C MET A 1 -10.05 -19.22 0.23
N LYS A 2 -10.11 -18.51 -0.92
CA LYS A 2 -9.93 -17.04 -0.99
C LYS A 2 -11.27 -16.30 -0.78
N GLU A 3 -12.38 -16.88 -1.19
CA GLU A 3 -13.74 -16.33 -1.07
C GLU A 3 -14.17 -16.08 0.38
N ASP A 4 -13.87 -17.04 1.28
CA ASP A 4 -14.26 -16.94 2.70
C ASP A 4 -13.73 -15.73 3.47
N PHE A 5 -12.61 -15.14 3.03
CA PHE A 5 -12.00 -14.02 3.78
C PHE A 5 -12.55 -12.66 3.32
N THR A 6 -12.78 -12.52 2.03
CA THR A 6 -13.35 -11.30 1.43
C THR A 6 -14.81 -11.17 1.84
N ASP A 7 -15.59 -12.27 1.71
CA ASP A 7 -16.98 -12.33 2.15
C ASP A 7 -17.14 -12.10 3.66
N PHE A 8 -16.18 -12.58 4.48
CA PHE A 8 -16.22 -12.35 5.92
C PHE A 8 -15.98 -10.89 6.29
N ILE A 9 -15.12 -10.19 5.56
CA ILE A 9 -14.89 -8.74 5.75
C ILE A 9 -16.10 -7.93 5.29
N GLU A 10 -16.73 -8.30 4.17
CA GLU A 10 -17.95 -7.64 3.66
C GLU A 10 -19.17 -7.88 4.56
N VAL A 11 -19.41 -9.12 4.96
CA VAL A 11 -20.53 -9.51 5.82
C VAL A 11 -20.39 -8.97 7.26
N SER A 12 -19.14 -8.83 7.78
CA SER A 12 -18.92 -8.30 9.13
C SER A 12 -19.07 -6.79 9.26
N GLY A 13 -19.37 -6.07 8.14
CA GLY A 13 -19.55 -4.62 8.17
C GLY A 13 -18.31 -3.83 8.56
N LEU A 14 -17.12 -4.37 8.28
CA LEU A 14 -15.83 -3.69 8.50
C LEU A 14 -15.62 -2.51 7.54
N LEU A 15 -16.65 -1.70 7.35
CA LEU A 15 -16.52 -0.35 6.79
C LEU A 15 -15.70 0.54 7.73
N ASN A 16 -15.71 0.21 9.03
CA ASN A 16 -14.91 0.86 10.06
C ASN A 16 -13.86 -0.10 10.61
N TYR A 17 -12.67 0.42 10.91
CA TYR A 17 -11.60 -0.34 11.56
C TYR A 17 -12.06 -0.79 12.95
N ASP A 18 -12.27 -2.11 13.14
CA ASP A 18 -12.58 -2.74 14.43
C ASP A 18 -11.43 -3.66 14.86
N PRO A 19 -10.59 -3.22 15.83
CA PRO A 19 -9.43 -3.98 16.29
C PRO A 19 -9.78 -5.37 16.82
N ASP A 20 -10.92 -5.53 17.49
CA ASP A 20 -11.32 -6.79 18.12
C ASP A 20 -11.71 -7.83 17.07
N THR A 21 -12.48 -7.43 16.09
CA THR A 21 -12.86 -8.32 14.97
C THR A 21 -11.64 -8.70 14.14
N ILE A 22 -10.77 -7.75 13.82
CA ILE A 22 -9.52 -7.97 13.09
C ILE A 22 -8.60 -8.93 13.86
N SER A 23 -8.45 -8.73 15.17
CA SER A 23 -7.68 -9.63 16.03
C SER A 23 -8.21 -11.08 16.00
N LYS A 24 -9.53 -11.27 16.05
CA LYS A 24 -10.15 -12.60 15.96
C LYS A 24 -9.87 -13.28 14.60
N ILE A 25 -9.90 -12.53 13.50
CA ILE A 25 -9.61 -13.03 12.16
C ILE A 25 -8.16 -13.52 12.05
N TYR A 26 -7.19 -12.68 12.44
CA TYR A 26 -5.78 -13.01 12.29
C TYR A 26 -5.26 -14.01 13.31
N LYS A 27 -5.84 -14.08 14.53
CA LYS A 27 -5.56 -15.17 15.49
C LYS A 27 -5.96 -16.54 14.95
N LYS A 28 -6.99 -16.62 14.10
CA LYS A 28 -7.39 -17.87 13.42
C LYS A 28 -6.44 -18.26 12.27
N ASN A 29 -5.68 -17.30 11.71
CA ASN A 29 -4.78 -17.50 10.60
C ASN A 29 -3.31 -17.11 10.90
N PRO A 30 -2.67 -17.74 11.92
CA PRO A 30 -1.34 -17.33 12.40
C PRO A 30 -0.25 -17.48 11.35
N LYS A 31 -0.37 -18.44 10.43
CA LYS A 31 0.60 -18.63 9.34
C LYS A 31 0.67 -17.43 8.40
N ARG A 32 -0.48 -16.80 8.12
CA ARG A 32 -0.56 -15.63 7.25
C ARG A 32 0.05 -14.41 7.93
N LEU A 33 -0.28 -14.21 9.21
CA LEU A 33 0.29 -13.15 10.05
C LEU A 33 1.81 -13.29 10.12
N LEU A 34 2.32 -14.48 10.44
CA LEU A 34 3.75 -14.74 10.58
C LEU A 34 4.48 -14.52 9.24
N LYS A 35 3.92 -15.01 8.13
CA LYS A 35 4.48 -14.78 6.80
C LYS A 35 4.62 -13.28 6.50
N ARG A 36 3.55 -12.50 6.74
CA ARG A 36 3.58 -11.04 6.48
C ARG A 36 4.55 -10.34 7.40
N LEU A 37 4.59 -10.73 8.68
CA LEU A 37 5.53 -10.18 9.65
C LEU A 37 6.98 -10.36 9.18
N TRP A 38 7.37 -11.55 8.74
CA TRP A 38 8.71 -11.82 8.21
C TRP A 38 8.97 -11.04 6.91
N GLN A 39 8.01 -10.97 5.99
CA GLN A 39 8.10 -10.20 4.76
C GLN A 39 8.30 -8.70 5.01
N THR A 40 7.79 -8.19 6.12
CA THR A 40 7.92 -6.78 6.52
C THR A 40 9.20 -6.54 7.32
N LEU A 41 9.46 -7.34 8.35
CA LEU A 41 10.55 -7.09 9.30
C LEU A 41 11.94 -7.38 8.71
N ILE A 42 12.10 -8.47 7.94
CA ILE A 42 13.43 -8.82 7.40
C ILE A 42 14.01 -7.70 6.53
N PRO A 43 13.29 -7.18 5.51
CA PRO A 43 13.83 -6.11 4.67
C PRO A 43 14.07 -4.81 5.46
N ILE A 44 13.19 -4.49 6.41
CA ILE A 44 13.36 -3.30 7.27
C ILE A 44 14.62 -3.42 8.11
N PHE A 45 14.85 -4.56 8.78
CA PHE A 45 16.06 -4.77 9.57
C PHE A 45 17.32 -4.78 8.70
N ALA A 46 17.29 -5.41 7.52
CA ALA A 46 18.40 -5.39 6.57
C ALA A 46 18.75 -3.95 6.15
N TYR A 47 17.75 -3.12 5.86
CA TYR A 47 17.92 -1.72 5.54
C TYR A 47 18.52 -0.92 6.72
N ILE A 48 17.96 -1.06 7.93
CA ILE A 48 18.45 -0.37 9.13
C ILE A 48 19.90 -0.77 9.41
N PHE A 49 20.24 -2.07 9.29
CA PHE A 49 21.60 -2.55 9.46
C PHE A 49 22.57 -1.92 8.44
N SER A 50 22.15 -1.86 7.17
CA SER A 50 22.94 -1.29 6.08
C SER A 50 23.20 0.20 6.30
N VAL A 51 22.17 0.96 6.66
CA VAL A 51 22.30 2.40 6.98
C VAL A 51 23.16 2.61 8.23
N GLY A 52 22.97 1.77 9.27
CA GLY A 52 23.79 1.81 10.48
C GLY A 52 25.27 1.57 10.19
N TRP A 53 25.56 0.57 9.33
CA TRP A 53 26.93 0.29 8.89
C TRP A 53 27.55 1.45 8.12
N ASP A 54 26.80 2.04 7.17
CA ASP A 54 27.28 3.19 6.42
C ASP A 54 27.49 4.43 7.29
N LYS A 55 26.68 4.59 8.33
CA LYS A 55 26.86 5.63 9.35
C LYS A 55 28.14 5.43 10.16
N LEU A 56 28.39 4.20 10.65
CA LEU A 56 29.57 3.84 11.42
C LEU A 56 30.87 3.99 10.62
N THR A 57 30.84 3.62 9.33
CA THR A 57 31.98 3.72 8.41
C THR A 57 32.16 5.12 7.79
N GLY A 58 31.26 6.07 8.11
CA GLY A 58 31.30 7.44 7.58
C GLY A 58 30.87 7.58 6.11
N ARG A 59 30.40 6.48 5.48
CA ARG A 59 29.99 6.47 4.06
C ARG A 59 28.81 7.38 3.77
N LEU A 60 27.90 7.59 4.73
CA LEU A 60 26.76 8.50 4.58
C LEU A 60 27.16 9.99 4.45
N LYS A 61 28.42 10.35 4.69
CA LYS A 61 28.93 11.69 4.40
C LYS A 61 29.07 11.94 2.91
N ASN A 62 29.14 10.87 2.10
CA ASN A 62 29.12 10.97 0.64
C ASN A 62 27.66 11.11 0.16
N GLU A 63 27.35 12.17 -0.58
CA GLU A 63 26.01 12.45 -1.09
C GLU A 63 25.48 11.32 -1.99
N GLN A 64 26.34 10.72 -2.82
CA GLN A 64 25.93 9.59 -3.69
C GLN A 64 25.46 8.38 -2.86
N GLN A 65 26.18 8.08 -1.77
CA GLN A 65 25.78 6.98 -0.88
C GLN A 65 24.50 7.32 -0.11
N ALA A 66 24.32 8.57 0.32
CA ALA A 66 23.10 9.02 0.96
C ALA A 66 21.89 8.91 0.02
N ARG A 67 22.02 9.34 -1.25
CA ARG A 67 20.98 9.16 -2.29
C ARG A 67 20.70 7.70 -2.59
N PHE A 68 21.74 6.87 -2.68
CA PHE A 68 21.55 5.42 -2.86
C PHE A 68 20.67 4.83 -1.74
N ARG A 69 20.96 5.17 -0.48
CA ARG A 69 20.15 4.70 0.67
C ARG A 69 18.75 5.29 0.70
N ALA A 70 18.57 6.51 0.25
CA ALA A 70 17.24 7.12 0.13
C ALA A 70 16.38 6.40 -0.92
N ARG A 71 16.95 6.07 -2.10
CA ARG A 71 16.28 5.27 -3.13
C ARG A 71 15.96 3.85 -2.67
N GLU A 72 16.91 3.24 -1.96
CA GLU A 72 16.69 1.90 -1.38
C GLU A 72 15.49 1.91 -0.41
N LEU A 73 15.34 2.95 0.42
CA LEU A 73 14.15 3.11 1.26
C LEU A 73 12.88 3.30 0.43
N THR A 74 12.92 4.15 -0.59
CA THR A 74 11.77 4.39 -1.47
C THR A 74 11.30 3.10 -2.13
N ASN A 75 12.23 2.31 -2.68
CA ASN A 75 11.93 1.00 -3.27
C ASN A 75 11.39 0.01 -2.23
N LEU A 76 11.98 -0.02 -1.04
CA LEU A 76 11.50 -0.86 0.06
C LEU A 76 10.05 -0.52 0.44
N LEU A 77 9.68 0.77 0.52
CA LEU A 77 8.31 1.17 0.82
C LEU A 77 7.33 0.72 -0.28
N VAL A 78 7.75 0.76 -1.55
CA VAL A 78 6.95 0.23 -2.68
C VAL A 78 6.76 -1.28 -2.56
N GLU A 79 7.81 -2.05 -2.27
CA GLU A 79 7.76 -3.50 -2.09
C GLU A 79 6.89 -3.91 -0.88
N LEU A 80 6.97 -3.16 0.20
CA LEU A 80 6.14 -3.40 1.40
C LEU A 80 4.65 -3.13 1.15
N GLY A 81 4.35 -2.25 0.20
CA GLY A 81 3.00 -2.05 -0.31
C GLY A 81 2.31 -0.75 0.09
N PRO A 82 1.01 -0.63 -0.23
CA PRO A 82 0.28 0.64 -0.23
C PRO A 82 0.28 1.42 1.10
N ALA A 83 0.22 0.74 2.24
CA ALA A 83 0.26 1.39 3.56
C ALA A 83 1.61 2.09 3.79
N PHE A 84 2.70 1.42 3.44
CA PHE A 84 4.06 1.96 3.57
C PHE A 84 4.35 3.06 2.56
N VAL A 85 3.85 2.93 1.33
CA VAL A 85 3.90 4.02 0.33
C VAL A 85 3.18 5.27 0.86
N LYS A 86 1.99 5.11 1.46
CA LYS A 86 1.27 6.24 2.07
C LYS A 86 2.03 6.86 3.23
N ALA A 87 2.70 6.08 4.06
CA ALA A 87 3.57 6.58 5.11
C ALA A 87 4.75 7.38 4.53
N GLY A 88 5.41 6.86 3.47
CA GLY A 88 6.48 7.56 2.75
C GLY A 88 6.01 8.88 2.13
N GLN A 89 4.83 8.89 1.49
CA GLN A 89 4.21 10.12 0.96
C GLN A 89 3.92 11.15 2.06
N ALA A 90 3.44 10.72 3.22
CA ALA A 90 3.23 11.61 4.36
C ALA A 90 4.55 12.18 4.90
N LEU A 91 5.61 11.37 4.95
CA LEU A 91 6.95 11.81 5.36
C LEU A 91 7.56 12.79 4.35
N SER A 92 7.33 12.63 3.04
CA SER A 92 7.86 13.53 2.00
C SER A 92 7.34 14.97 2.13
N THR A 93 6.28 15.21 2.90
CA THR A 93 5.75 16.56 3.20
C THR A 93 6.30 17.16 4.49
N ARG A 94 7.25 16.49 5.17
CA ARG A 94 7.76 16.87 6.50
C ARG A 94 9.28 17.16 6.48
N PRO A 95 9.69 18.32 5.91
CA PRO A 95 11.10 18.73 5.86
C PRO A 95 11.71 19.00 7.25
N ASP A 96 10.87 19.13 8.27
CA ASP A 96 11.25 19.29 9.67
C ASP A 96 11.76 18.00 10.34
N ILE A 97 11.43 16.83 9.77
CA ILE A 97 11.75 15.53 10.37
C ILE A 97 12.84 14.80 9.62
N ILE A 98 12.86 14.91 8.28
CA ILE A 98 13.74 14.09 7.43
C ILE A 98 14.72 14.96 6.62
N PRO A 99 15.93 14.41 6.31
CA PRO A 99 16.91 15.11 5.48
C PRO A 99 16.37 15.39 4.06
N VAL A 100 16.81 16.50 3.47
CA VAL A 100 16.38 16.95 2.13
C VAL A 100 16.57 15.88 1.06
N ILE A 101 17.70 15.17 1.07
CA ILE A 101 17.99 14.08 0.12
C ILE A 101 16.90 12.97 0.18
N LEU A 102 16.47 12.60 1.38
CA LEU A 102 15.43 11.60 1.57
C LEU A 102 14.06 12.14 1.15
N LEU A 103 13.80 13.43 1.43
CA LEU A 103 12.56 14.09 1.04
C LEU A 103 12.40 14.11 -0.50
N GLU A 104 13.48 14.45 -1.23
CA GLU A 104 13.49 14.44 -2.70
C GLU A 104 13.12 13.05 -3.25
N GLU A 105 13.78 12.00 -2.78
CA GLU A 105 13.55 10.62 -3.26
C GLU A 105 12.14 10.09 -2.84
N LEU A 106 11.66 10.42 -1.64
CA LEU A 106 10.30 10.04 -1.22
C LEU A 106 9.20 10.78 -1.99
N SER A 107 9.48 11.99 -2.50
CA SER A 107 8.53 12.73 -3.32
C SER A 107 8.21 12.01 -4.64
N GLU A 108 9.14 11.22 -5.16
CA GLU A 108 8.93 10.38 -6.35
C GLU A 108 7.82 9.32 -6.15
N LEU A 109 7.50 8.94 -4.89
CA LEU A 109 6.39 8.03 -4.59
C LEU A 109 5.01 8.59 -4.96
N GLN A 110 4.91 9.91 -5.23
CA GLN A 110 3.63 10.52 -5.58
C GLN A 110 3.23 10.22 -7.02
N ASP A 111 4.19 10.03 -7.95
CA ASP A 111 3.95 10.06 -9.39
C ASP A 111 4.27 8.75 -10.14
N GLN A 112 4.92 7.76 -9.52
CA GLN A 112 5.55 6.65 -10.25
C GLN A 112 5.14 5.24 -9.82
N LEU A 113 3.94 5.04 -9.30
CA LEU A 113 3.50 3.69 -9.00
C LEU A 113 2.88 3.04 -10.24
N PRO A 114 3.34 1.82 -10.62
CA PRO A 114 2.77 1.12 -11.77
C PRO A 114 1.29 0.80 -11.53
N GLY A 115 0.49 0.89 -12.58
CA GLY A 115 -0.87 0.39 -12.59
C GLY A 115 -0.89 -1.13 -12.35
N PHE A 116 -2.06 -1.66 -12.00
CA PHE A 116 -2.31 -3.10 -12.06
C PHE A 116 -2.99 -3.44 -13.40
N ASP A 117 -3.13 -4.72 -13.68
CA ASP A 117 -3.66 -5.24 -14.93
C ASP A 117 -5.01 -4.61 -15.33
N GLY A 118 -5.11 -4.10 -16.56
CA GLY A 118 -6.30 -3.42 -17.07
C GLY A 118 -7.50 -4.34 -17.22
N ASP A 119 -7.31 -5.60 -17.60
CA ASP A 119 -8.41 -6.55 -17.70
C ASP A 119 -8.98 -6.86 -16.31
N LYS A 120 -8.11 -6.94 -15.29
CA LYS A 120 -8.55 -7.07 -13.90
C LYS A 120 -9.30 -5.82 -13.41
N ALA A 121 -8.92 -4.62 -13.87
CA ALA A 121 -9.67 -3.41 -13.56
C ALA A 121 -11.08 -3.43 -14.16
N MET A 122 -11.22 -3.91 -15.40
CA MET A 122 -12.53 -4.05 -16.04
C MET A 122 -13.42 -5.06 -15.31
N GLU A 123 -12.88 -6.22 -14.91
CA GLU A 123 -13.61 -7.19 -14.08
C GLU A 123 -14.13 -6.55 -12.77
N LEU A 124 -13.28 -5.80 -12.06
CA LEU A 124 -13.67 -5.15 -10.81
C LEU A 124 -14.76 -4.10 -11.02
N ILE A 125 -14.72 -3.34 -12.13
CA ILE A 125 -15.75 -2.38 -12.48
C ILE A 125 -17.11 -3.09 -12.72
N GLU A 126 -17.11 -4.21 -13.45
CA GLU A 126 -18.32 -5.00 -13.67
C GLU A 126 -18.88 -5.60 -12.38
N GLU A 127 -17.98 -6.12 -11.51
CA GLU A 127 -18.36 -6.66 -10.20
C GLU A 127 -19.00 -5.59 -9.31
N ASP A 128 -18.37 -4.40 -9.21
CA ASP A 128 -18.85 -3.32 -8.34
C ASP A 128 -20.15 -2.68 -8.85
N LEU A 129 -20.32 -2.55 -10.18
CA LEU A 129 -21.51 -1.95 -10.78
C LEU A 129 -22.64 -2.96 -11.00
N GLY A 130 -22.37 -4.26 -10.90
CA GLY A 130 -23.34 -5.34 -11.11
C GLY A 130 -23.88 -5.39 -12.55
N SER A 131 -23.17 -4.83 -13.53
CA SER A 131 -23.55 -4.74 -14.94
C SER A 131 -22.33 -4.85 -15.84
N LYS A 132 -22.54 -5.26 -17.09
CA LYS A 132 -21.46 -5.31 -18.07
C LYS A 132 -21.00 -3.93 -18.49
N ILE A 133 -19.71 -3.79 -18.83
CA ILE A 133 -19.12 -2.52 -19.27
C ILE A 133 -19.88 -1.92 -20.45
N ASP A 134 -20.23 -2.73 -21.44
CA ASP A 134 -20.93 -2.32 -22.65
C ASP A 134 -22.38 -1.89 -22.40
N GLU A 135 -22.97 -2.24 -21.26
CA GLU A 135 -24.30 -1.74 -20.86
C GLU A 135 -24.26 -0.31 -20.33
N ILE A 136 -23.16 0.07 -19.67
CA ILE A 136 -23.03 1.37 -18.98
C ILE A 136 -22.26 2.38 -19.83
N PHE A 137 -21.15 1.94 -20.43
CA PHE A 137 -20.22 2.80 -21.14
C PHE A 137 -20.35 2.60 -22.66
N LEU A 138 -20.15 3.68 -23.42
CA LEU A 138 -19.90 3.61 -24.86
C LEU A 138 -18.48 3.13 -25.13
N GLU A 139 -17.52 3.59 -24.31
CA GLU A 139 -16.11 3.31 -24.43
C GLU A 139 -15.45 3.43 -23.06
N ILE A 140 -14.46 2.60 -22.77
CA ILE A 140 -13.60 2.68 -21.58
C ILE A 140 -12.18 2.29 -21.97
N ASP A 141 -11.21 3.11 -21.57
CA ASP A 141 -9.81 2.85 -21.81
C ASP A 141 -9.30 1.79 -20.82
N LYS A 142 -8.77 0.66 -21.31
CA LYS A 142 -8.15 -0.38 -20.45
C LYS A 142 -6.86 0.11 -19.82
N GLU A 143 -6.10 0.94 -20.51
CA GLU A 143 -4.91 1.57 -19.97
C GLU A 143 -5.31 2.71 -19.03
N PRO A 144 -4.79 2.73 -17.80
CA PRO A 144 -5.13 3.80 -16.86
C PRO A 144 -4.46 5.12 -17.27
N ILE A 145 -5.20 6.22 -17.14
CA ILE A 145 -4.63 7.58 -17.32
C ILE A 145 -3.75 8.00 -16.15
N SER A 146 -3.92 7.36 -14.99
CA SER A 146 -3.11 7.59 -13.78
C SER A 146 -3.18 6.38 -12.88
N ALA A 147 -2.07 6.07 -12.20
CA ALA A 147 -2.01 5.02 -11.20
C ALA A 147 -1.37 5.53 -9.91
N ALA A 148 -1.88 5.06 -8.78
CA ALA A 148 -1.43 5.46 -7.45
C ALA A 148 -1.38 4.24 -6.51
N SER A 149 -0.91 4.45 -5.27
CA SER A 149 -0.76 3.39 -4.27
C SER A 149 -2.07 2.64 -3.96
N LEU A 150 -3.20 3.35 -3.99
CA LEU A 150 -4.50 2.79 -3.59
C LEU A 150 -5.36 2.32 -4.78
N GLY A 151 -5.01 2.70 -6.02
CA GLY A 151 -5.81 2.37 -7.19
C GLY A 151 -5.31 3.04 -8.45
N GLN A 152 -6.08 2.94 -9.50
CA GLN A 152 -5.82 3.58 -10.78
C GLN A 152 -7.07 4.22 -11.35
N VAL A 153 -6.90 5.14 -12.28
CA VAL A 153 -7.98 5.92 -12.89
C VAL A 153 -8.04 5.62 -14.38
N HIS A 154 -9.22 5.26 -14.85
CA HIS A 154 -9.51 5.02 -16.26
C HIS A 154 -10.42 6.11 -16.80
N LYS A 155 -10.23 6.47 -18.07
CA LYS A 155 -11.15 7.33 -18.79
C LYS A 155 -12.24 6.48 -19.40
N ALA A 156 -13.50 6.95 -19.28
CA ALA A 156 -14.64 6.31 -19.90
C ALA A 156 -15.62 7.33 -20.48
N LYS A 157 -16.43 6.88 -21.42
CA LYS A 157 -17.51 7.64 -22.03
C LYS A 157 -18.85 6.93 -21.73
N LEU A 158 -19.74 7.61 -21.04
CA LEU A 158 -21.08 7.10 -20.73
C LEU A 158 -21.98 7.04 -21.98
N LYS A 159 -23.13 6.36 -21.88
CA LYS A 159 -24.14 6.25 -22.95
C LYS A 159 -24.74 7.60 -23.35
N ASN A 160 -24.73 8.59 -22.46
CA ASN A 160 -25.15 9.96 -22.73
C ASN A 160 -24.02 10.83 -23.30
N GLU A 161 -22.90 10.22 -23.73
CA GLU A 161 -21.71 10.85 -24.31
C GLU A 161 -20.85 11.65 -23.31
N GLU A 162 -21.18 11.68 -22.03
CA GLU A 162 -20.39 12.33 -20.99
C GLU A 162 -19.07 11.58 -20.75
N ILE A 163 -17.96 12.33 -20.64
CA ILE A 163 -16.66 11.77 -20.32
C ILE A 163 -16.49 11.77 -18.80
N VAL A 164 -16.15 10.62 -18.26
CA VAL A 164 -15.98 10.40 -16.81
C VAL A 164 -14.61 9.78 -16.51
N ALA A 165 -14.12 10.01 -15.29
CA ALA A 165 -12.96 9.34 -14.73
C ALA A 165 -13.42 8.30 -13.70
N ILE A 166 -13.05 7.05 -13.93
CA ILE A 166 -13.41 5.91 -13.07
C ILE A 166 -12.18 5.54 -12.24
N LYS A 167 -12.30 5.69 -10.93
CA LYS A 167 -11.24 5.26 -10.01
C LYS A 167 -11.51 3.84 -9.53
N VAL A 168 -10.61 2.94 -9.89
CA VAL A 168 -10.65 1.52 -9.51
C VAL A 168 -9.66 1.26 -8.40
N GLN A 169 -10.11 0.69 -7.29
CA GLN A 169 -9.26 0.35 -6.16
C GLN A 169 -8.41 -0.89 -6.49
N ARG A 170 -7.16 -0.94 -5.98
CA ARG A 170 -6.31 -2.13 -6.15
C ARG A 170 -6.95 -3.36 -5.52
N PRO A 171 -6.93 -4.53 -6.21
CA PRO A 171 -7.45 -5.77 -5.65
C PRO A 171 -6.68 -6.17 -4.38
N GLY A 172 -7.41 -6.65 -3.37
CA GLY A 172 -6.84 -7.09 -2.10
C GLY A 172 -6.27 -5.98 -1.20
N LEU A 173 -6.46 -4.70 -1.58
CA LEU A 173 -5.93 -3.55 -0.84
C LEU A 173 -6.42 -3.50 0.61
N ARG A 174 -7.72 -3.67 0.82
CA ARG A 174 -8.34 -3.62 2.16
C ARG A 174 -7.73 -4.67 3.08
N GLU A 175 -7.61 -5.89 2.58
CA GLU A 175 -7.04 -7.01 3.31
C GLU A 175 -5.57 -6.76 3.69
N GLN A 176 -4.77 -6.25 2.75
CA GLN A 176 -3.38 -5.94 2.99
C GLN A 176 -3.20 -4.82 4.02
N ILE A 177 -3.93 -3.71 3.87
CA ILE A 177 -3.86 -2.58 4.81
C ILE A 177 -4.32 -3.02 6.21
N THR A 178 -5.40 -3.80 6.31
CA THR A 178 -5.92 -4.27 7.60
C THR A 178 -4.90 -5.17 8.31
N LEU A 179 -4.21 -6.05 7.57
CA LEU A 179 -3.16 -6.89 8.11
C LEU A 179 -1.95 -6.06 8.57
N ASP A 180 -1.51 -5.10 7.76
CA ASP A 180 -0.38 -4.23 8.08
C ASP A 180 -0.67 -3.37 9.32
N LEU A 181 -1.87 -2.79 9.43
CA LEU A 181 -2.30 -2.04 10.62
C LEU A 181 -2.36 -2.94 11.85
N TYR A 182 -2.87 -4.17 11.72
CA TYR A 182 -2.89 -5.11 12.83
C TYR A 182 -1.49 -5.47 13.32
N ILE A 183 -0.52 -5.67 12.42
CA ILE A 183 0.88 -5.90 12.76
C ILE A 183 1.46 -4.70 13.51
N VAL A 184 1.22 -3.49 13.03
CA VAL A 184 1.70 -2.26 13.70
C VAL A 184 1.10 -2.13 15.10
N CYS A 185 -0.21 -2.39 15.25
CA CYS A 185 -0.87 -2.38 16.56
C CYS A 185 -0.28 -3.44 17.52
N LEU A 186 0.00 -4.66 17.04
CA LEU A 186 0.62 -5.70 17.85
C LEU A 186 2.01 -5.30 18.35
N LEU A 187 2.84 -4.72 17.47
CA LEU A 187 4.18 -4.27 17.85
C LEU A 187 4.12 -3.13 18.87
N TYR A 188 3.19 -2.19 18.68
CA TYR A 188 3.01 -1.07 19.60
C TYR A 188 2.47 -1.51 20.98
N THR A 189 1.52 -2.45 21.02
CA THR A 189 0.94 -2.92 22.30
C THR A 189 1.87 -3.85 23.07
N SER A 190 2.76 -4.59 22.41
CA SER A 190 3.78 -5.38 23.11
C SER A 190 4.84 -4.51 23.78
N ASP A 191 5.21 -3.39 23.15
CA ASP A 191 6.16 -2.41 23.71
C ASP A 191 5.56 -1.70 24.95
N ALA A 192 4.26 -1.36 24.90
CA ALA A 192 3.57 -0.73 26.02
C ALA A 192 3.30 -1.66 27.21
N ALA A 193 3.37 -2.98 27.03
CA ALA A 193 3.18 -3.96 28.10
C ALA A 193 4.48 -4.21 28.92
N ASP A 194 5.64 -3.85 28.38
CA ASP A 194 6.94 -3.96 29.05
C ASP A 194 7.26 -2.75 29.96
N ASP A 195 6.45 -1.67 29.84
CA ASP A 195 6.58 -0.43 30.65
C ASP A 195 5.61 -0.38 31.86
N CYS A 196 4.89 -1.49 32.20
CA CYS A 196 4.01 -1.62 33.36
C CYS A 196 4.61 -2.62 34.41
#